data_1da4c91a89ecfb07024d2b74a7bbee7e
#
_entry.id   1da4c91a89ecfb07024d2b74a7bbee7e
#
_cell.length_a   1.000
_cell.length_b   1.000
_cell.length_c   1.000
_cell.angle_alpha   90.00
_cell.angle_beta   90.00
_cell.angle_gamma   90.00
#
_symmetry.space_group_name_H-M   'P 1'
#
loop_
_entity.id
_entity.type
_entity.pdbx_description
1 polymer ?
#
loop_
_entity_poly.entity_id
_entity_poly.type
_entity_poly.pdbx_seq_one_letter_code
_entity_poly.pdbx_strand_id
1 'polypeptide(L)'
;AEDGQVWYNSTTGNLRVEGMVLAGSWASGGAAPSGLASGSLAGVQTSAMMWGGDTGGAPPSWPLTSYSYNGTSWTGAGDIPSPVRATTGQFGAGAPTATGYGGFNTPGVVTIEYNGSAWGAGGDLNNSREYAYNTGGGTQTAGIAIGGGPNQAVHEHYDGSSWTTKTSFPSGANSVYAIGSQTATLGVSGANGKTAAWNGSSWAVSPASLTSNREYGAAGGASNTDAYVFGGGAAPVQTATESYNGTAWTTQPSMANSRSSAGGTGIQSNALLAGSFYP
;
A
#
# COMPACT_ATOMS: atom_id res chain seq x y z
N ALA A 1 25.77 8.59 -23.85
CA ALA A 1 26.07 9.16 -22.52
C ALA A 1 25.92 8.05 -21.48
N GLU A 2 26.77 8.04 -20.48
CA GLU A 2 26.68 7.08 -19.38
C GLU A 2 25.67 7.61 -18.34
N ASP A 3 25.08 6.70 -17.64
CA ASP A 3 24.05 6.96 -16.67
C ASP A 3 24.52 7.87 -15.52
N GLY A 4 23.70 8.86 -15.17
CA GLY A 4 24.03 9.86 -14.17
C GLY A 4 24.95 10.98 -14.65
N GLN A 5 25.28 11.05 -15.93
CA GLN A 5 26.07 12.15 -16.47
C GLN A 5 25.28 13.44 -16.55
N VAL A 6 25.91 14.50 -16.05
CA VAL A 6 25.43 15.88 -16.18
C VAL A 6 26.29 16.56 -17.21
N TRP A 7 25.68 17.14 -18.26
CA TRP A 7 26.45 17.93 -19.23
C TRP A 7 25.77 19.27 -19.50
N TYR A 8 26.61 20.23 -19.83
CA TYR A 8 26.20 21.57 -20.19
C TYR A 8 26.16 21.72 -21.73
N ASN A 9 24.97 22.07 -22.23
CA ASN A 9 24.86 22.43 -23.64
C ASN A 9 25.22 23.91 -23.82
N SER A 10 26.43 24.18 -24.30
CA SER A 10 26.93 25.54 -24.47
C SER A 10 26.20 26.36 -25.55
N THR A 11 25.47 25.69 -26.45
CA THR A 11 24.69 26.36 -27.50
C THR A 11 23.33 26.86 -26.98
N THR A 12 22.71 26.12 -26.08
CA THR A 12 21.38 26.47 -25.52
C THR A 12 21.44 27.06 -24.11
N GLY A 13 22.59 27.03 -23.44
CA GLY A 13 22.79 27.48 -22.09
C GLY A 13 22.13 26.59 -21.03
N ASN A 14 21.70 25.38 -21.40
CA ASN A 14 20.96 24.50 -20.49
C ASN A 14 21.85 23.41 -19.91
N LEU A 15 21.69 23.18 -18.60
CA LEU A 15 22.18 22.00 -17.93
C LEU A 15 21.23 20.84 -18.25
N ARG A 16 21.74 19.74 -18.79
CA ARG A 16 20.99 18.50 -18.99
C ARG A 16 21.51 17.44 -18.05
N VAL A 17 20.57 16.81 -17.36
CA VAL A 17 20.81 15.59 -16.58
C VAL A 17 20.13 14.46 -17.34
N GLU A 18 20.86 13.47 -17.80
CA GLU A 18 20.26 12.22 -18.21
C GLU A 18 20.08 11.37 -16.95
N GLY A 19 18.87 11.35 -16.46
CA GLY A 19 18.46 10.38 -15.46
C GLY A 19 18.25 9.04 -16.15
N MET A 20 18.79 7.95 -15.61
CA MET A 20 18.34 6.61 -15.94
C MET A 20 16.86 6.54 -15.60
N VAL A 21 16.03 6.38 -16.58
CA VAL A 21 14.79 5.63 -16.38
C VAL A 21 15.28 4.18 -16.27
N LEU A 22 15.59 3.75 -15.06
CA LEU A 22 15.70 2.33 -14.77
C LEU A 22 14.33 1.77 -15.13
N ALA A 23 14.24 1.07 -16.24
CA ALA A 23 13.11 0.19 -16.49
C ALA A 23 13.15 -0.85 -15.36
N GLY A 24 12.43 -0.58 -14.28
CA GLY A 24 12.36 -1.46 -13.13
C GLY A 24 11.93 -2.83 -13.60
N SER A 25 12.57 -3.88 -13.13
CA SER A 25 12.17 -5.26 -13.37
C SER A 25 11.72 -5.91 -12.07
N TRP A 26 10.71 -6.77 -12.16
CA TRP A 26 10.32 -7.60 -11.03
C TRP A 26 11.24 -8.81 -10.91
N ALA A 27 11.75 -9.06 -9.71
CA ALA A 27 12.52 -10.24 -9.36
C ALA A 27 11.89 -10.96 -8.17
N SER A 28 12.06 -12.28 -8.10
CA SER A 28 11.63 -13.05 -6.93
C SER A 28 12.56 -12.80 -5.75
N GLY A 29 11.99 -12.45 -4.60
CA GLY A 29 12.67 -12.38 -3.31
C GLY A 29 12.57 -13.68 -2.53
N GLY A 30 12.97 -13.66 -1.25
CA GLY A 30 12.77 -14.79 -0.33
C GLY A 30 11.29 -15.11 -0.16
N ALA A 31 10.94 -16.41 -0.22
CA ALA A 31 9.57 -16.85 -0.02
C ALA A 31 9.08 -16.55 1.40
N ALA A 32 7.86 -16.04 1.52
CA ALA A 32 7.21 -15.89 2.82
C ALA A 32 7.01 -17.26 3.49
N PRO A 33 7.15 -17.36 4.82
CA PRO A 33 7.10 -18.67 5.54
C PRO A 33 5.76 -19.39 5.44
N SER A 34 4.69 -18.68 5.17
CA SER A 34 3.36 -19.25 4.92
C SER A 34 2.68 -18.49 3.78
N GLY A 35 1.84 -19.19 3.01
CA GLY A 35 1.00 -18.56 1.98
C GLY A 35 -0.10 -17.76 2.68
N LEU A 36 0.08 -16.47 2.86
CA LEU A 36 -0.92 -15.56 3.42
C LEU A 36 -1.61 -14.81 2.30
N ALA A 37 -2.86 -15.17 2.05
CA ALA A 37 -3.76 -14.38 1.21
C ALA A 37 -4.37 -13.25 2.05
N SER A 38 -4.62 -12.10 1.45
CA SER A 38 -5.28 -10.98 2.14
C SER A 38 -4.54 -10.51 3.42
N GLY A 39 -3.24 -10.74 3.50
CA GLY A 39 -2.39 -10.23 4.56
C GLY A 39 -1.99 -8.77 4.31
N SER A 40 -1.54 -8.12 5.37
CA SER A 40 -1.03 -6.75 5.32
C SER A 40 0.48 -6.72 5.19
N LEU A 41 1.00 -5.70 4.51
CA LEU A 41 2.44 -5.50 4.33
C LEU A 41 2.79 -4.01 4.45
N ALA A 42 3.64 -3.65 5.40
CA ALA A 42 4.14 -2.28 5.57
C ALA A 42 5.66 -2.22 5.50
N GLY A 43 6.22 -1.09 5.11
CA GLY A 43 7.66 -0.83 5.11
C GLY A 43 8.25 -0.56 3.75
N VAL A 44 9.48 -1.02 3.55
CA VAL A 44 10.24 -0.90 2.30
C VAL A 44 10.86 -2.24 1.92
N GLN A 45 11.38 -2.37 0.71
CA GLN A 45 11.93 -3.63 0.18
C GLN A 45 12.99 -4.29 1.08
N THR A 46 13.77 -3.51 1.80
CA THR A 46 14.85 -4.00 2.69
C THR A 46 14.45 -4.08 4.16
N SER A 47 13.23 -3.65 4.50
CA SER A 47 12.69 -3.67 5.87
C SER A 47 11.17 -3.64 5.79
N ALA A 48 10.54 -4.80 5.79
CA ALA A 48 9.08 -4.91 5.71
C ALA A 48 8.52 -5.78 6.84
N MET A 49 7.26 -5.57 7.14
CA MET A 49 6.47 -6.32 8.11
C MET A 49 5.22 -6.86 7.43
N MET A 50 4.97 -8.16 7.56
CA MET A 50 3.76 -8.83 7.07
C MET A 50 3.01 -9.47 8.24
N TRP A 51 1.68 -9.38 8.25
CA TRP A 51 0.86 -9.96 9.32
C TRP A 51 -0.56 -10.28 8.85
N GLY A 52 -1.24 -11.14 9.63
CA GLY A 52 -2.62 -11.53 9.39
C GLY A 52 -2.82 -12.28 8.09
N GLY A 53 -4.02 -12.23 7.56
CA GLY A 53 -4.38 -12.88 6.30
C GLY A 53 -5.10 -14.21 6.50
N ASP A 54 -5.08 -15.02 5.46
CA ASP A 54 -5.80 -16.30 5.36
C ASP A 54 -4.87 -17.37 4.77
N THR A 55 -4.79 -18.51 5.39
CA THR A 55 -3.98 -19.66 4.90
C THR A 55 -4.79 -20.63 4.04
N GLY A 56 -6.06 -20.34 3.72
CA GLY A 56 -6.91 -21.16 2.86
C GLY A 56 -7.53 -22.39 3.54
N GLY A 57 -7.36 -22.53 4.87
CA GLY A 57 -8.01 -23.60 5.65
C GLY A 57 -9.47 -23.31 6.00
N ALA A 58 -10.15 -24.28 6.62
CA ALA A 58 -11.50 -24.05 7.16
C ALA A 58 -11.46 -23.05 8.32
N PRO A 59 -12.48 -22.18 8.50
CA PRO A 59 -12.53 -21.22 9.61
C PRO A 59 -12.46 -21.91 10.99
N PRO A 60 -11.69 -21.33 11.96
CA PRO A 60 -10.98 -20.06 11.94
C PRO A 60 -9.48 -20.24 11.66
N SER A 61 -9.04 -20.25 10.42
CA SER A 61 -7.62 -20.40 10.05
C SER A 61 -6.94 -19.04 9.79
N TRP A 62 -7.26 -18.04 10.59
CA TRP A 62 -6.58 -16.74 10.51
C TRP A 62 -5.44 -16.70 11.49
N PRO A 63 -4.19 -16.79 11.00
CA PRO A 63 -3.02 -16.83 11.87
C PRO A 63 -2.84 -15.50 12.58
N LEU A 64 -2.43 -15.58 13.84
CA LEU A 64 -1.94 -14.42 14.59
C LEU A 64 -0.51 -14.02 14.21
N THR A 65 0.18 -14.88 13.44
CA THR A 65 1.58 -14.72 13.14
C THR A 65 1.90 -13.47 12.33
N SER A 66 3.03 -12.86 12.65
CA SER A 66 3.64 -11.82 11.85
C SER A 66 5.09 -12.16 11.51
N TYR A 67 5.60 -11.55 10.43
CA TYR A 67 6.94 -11.78 9.92
C TYR A 67 7.60 -10.46 9.53
N SER A 68 8.88 -10.32 9.89
CA SER A 68 9.74 -9.24 9.41
C SER A 68 10.61 -9.71 8.26
N TYR A 69 10.82 -8.85 7.28
CA TYR A 69 11.69 -9.05 6.11
C TYR A 69 12.87 -8.10 6.15
N ASN A 70 14.08 -8.62 5.96
CA ASN A 70 15.33 -7.85 6.01
C ASN A 70 15.94 -7.55 4.61
N GLY A 71 15.16 -7.73 3.55
CA GLY A 71 15.63 -7.61 2.16
C GLY A 71 16.07 -8.94 1.54
N THR A 72 16.25 -10.00 2.33
CA THR A 72 16.71 -11.31 1.86
C THR A 72 15.85 -12.46 2.40
N SER A 73 15.48 -12.42 3.68
CA SER A 73 14.77 -13.49 4.36
C SER A 73 13.68 -12.97 5.30
N TRP A 74 12.71 -13.82 5.57
CA TRP A 74 11.64 -13.59 6.53
C TRP A 74 11.95 -14.24 7.86
N THR A 75 11.62 -13.55 8.97
CA THR A 75 11.78 -14.04 10.35
C THR A 75 10.49 -13.77 11.12
N GLY A 76 10.08 -14.67 12.00
CA GLY A 76 8.92 -14.47 12.88
C GLY A 76 9.10 -13.24 13.78
N ALA A 77 8.05 -12.43 13.91
CA ALA A 77 8.06 -11.15 14.63
C ALA A 77 7.01 -11.08 15.76
N GLY A 78 6.54 -12.23 16.22
CA GLY A 78 5.52 -12.35 17.26
C GLY A 78 4.09 -12.33 16.72
N ASP A 79 3.13 -12.53 17.62
CA ASP A 79 1.73 -12.64 17.28
C ASP A 79 1.01 -11.28 17.41
N ILE A 80 0.10 -11.02 16.49
CA ILE A 80 -0.82 -9.88 16.57
C ILE A 80 -1.88 -10.13 17.65
N PRO A 81 -2.40 -9.08 18.33
CA PRO A 81 -3.30 -9.22 19.47
C PRO A 81 -4.63 -9.92 19.16
N SER A 82 -5.07 -9.88 17.92
CA SER A 82 -6.30 -10.51 17.45
C SER A 82 -6.18 -10.94 16.00
N PRO A 83 -6.87 -12.03 15.61
CA PRO A 83 -6.83 -12.50 14.23
C PRO A 83 -7.49 -11.47 13.32
N VAL A 84 -6.76 -11.02 12.29
CA VAL A 84 -7.24 -10.07 11.30
C VAL A 84 -7.09 -10.65 9.89
N ARG A 85 -8.18 -10.67 9.16
CA ARG A 85 -8.25 -11.05 7.75
C ARG A 85 -8.67 -9.85 6.92
N ALA A 86 -8.11 -9.75 5.71
CA ALA A 86 -8.38 -8.61 4.84
C ALA A 86 -8.20 -7.30 5.62
N THR A 87 -7.10 -7.22 6.37
CA THR A 87 -6.71 -5.99 7.07
C THR A 87 -6.66 -4.89 6.04
N THR A 88 -7.40 -3.85 6.30
CA THR A 88 -7.75 -2.89 5.29
C THR A 88 -6.65 -1.94 5.00
N GLY A 89 -5.90 -1.58 6.02
CA GLY A 89 -4.87 -0.60 5.85
C GLY A 89 -3.61 -0.92 6.62
N GLN A 90 -2.56 -0.38 6.10
CA GLN A 90 -1.23 -0.58 6.65
C GLN A 90 -0.39 0.66 6.38
N PHE A 91 0.39 1.05 7.35
CA PHE A 91 1.41 2.08 7.20
C PHE A 91 2.53 1.85 8.23
N GLY A 92 3.65 2.54 8.03
CA GLY A 92 4.81 2.43 8.89
C GLY A 92 6.10 2.22 8.13
N ALA A 93 7.21 2.29 8.85
CA ALA A 93 8.55 2.15 8.30
C ALA A 93 8.99 0.68 8.11
N GLY A 94 8.11 -0.29 8.35
CA GLY A 94 8.41 -1.72 8.28
C GLY A 94 8.84 -2.32 9.61
N ALA A 95 9.91 -3.11 9.62
CA ALA A 95 10.34 -3.87 10.81
C ALA A 95 10.52 -3.07 12.13
N PRO A 96 10.84 -1.76 12.13
CA PRO A 96 10.84 -0.99 13.38
C PRO A 96 9.44 -0.58 13.85
N THR A 97 8.54 -0.26 12.94
CA THR A 97 7.19 0.24 13.26
C THR A 97 6.21 -0.09 12.14
N ALA A 98 5.11 -0.74 12.48
CA ALA A 98 4.04 -1.04 11.55
C ALA A 98 2.68 -0.85 12.23
N THR A 99 1.69 -0.46 11.48
CA THR A 99 0.31 -0.30 11.96
C THR A 99 -0.64 -0.96 10.98
N GLY A 100 -1.56 -1.76 11.53
CA GLY A 100 -2.68 -2.34 10.81
C GLY A 100 -3.99 -1.84 11.40
N TYR A 101 -5.03 -1.69 10.58
CA TYR A 101 -6.33 -1.26 11.05
C TYR A 101 -7.48 -1.85 10.23
N GLY A 102 -8.65 -1.92 10.86
CA GLY A 102 -9.86 -2.50 10.28
C GLY A 102 -9.80 -4.02 10.21
N GLY A 103 -10.47 -4.60 9.24
CA GLY A 103 -10.45 -6.04 8.97
C GLY A 103 -11.84 -6.69 9.01
N PHE A 104 -11.94 -7.83 8.34
CA PHE A 104 -13.16 -8.63 8.26
C PHE A 104 -13.30 -9.51 9.53
N ASN A 105 -14.52 -9.66 10.03
CA ASN A 105 -14.88 -10.41 11.24
C ASN A 105 -14.29 -9.91 12.57
N THR A 106 -13.73 -8.73 12.60
CA THR A 106 -13.49 -7.94 13.80
C THR A 106 -14.52 -6.82 13.82
N PRO A 107 -14.63 -5.99 14.88
CA PRO A 107 -15.50 -4.81 14.80
C PRO A 107 -15.19 -3.86 13.63
N GLY A 108 -14.16 -4.16 12.80
CA GLY A 108 -13.76 -3.37 11.63
C GLY A 108 -13.16 -2.01 11.99
N VAL A 109 -12.99 -1.72 13.26
CA VAL A 109 -12.44 -0.47 13.82
C VAL A 109 -11.09 -0.64 14.48
N VAL A 110 -10.67 -1.87 14.75
CA VAL A 110 -9.45 -2.17 15.52
C VAL A 110 -8.21 -1.62 14.84
N THR A 111 -7.33 -1.00 15.64
CA THR A 111 -5.97 -0.64 15.23
C THR A 111 -4.97 -1.45 16.05
N ILE A 112 -3.96 -1.99 15.39
CA ILE A 112 -2.85 -2.71 15.99
C ILE A 112 -1.52 -2.08 15.60
N GLU A 113 -0.57 -2.05 16.52
CA GLU A 113 0.72 -1.36 16.35
C GLU A 113 1.88 -2.26 16.74
N TYR A 114 2.90 -2.29 15.90
CA TYR A 114 4.19 -2.94 16.20
C TYR A 114 5.23 -1.90 16.59
N ASN A 115 5.89 -2.10 17.73
CA ASN A 115 6.86 -1.15 18.28
C ASN A 115 8.33 -1.55 18.06
N GLY A 116 8.59 -2.53 17.20
CA GLY A 116 9.92 -3.09 16.94
C GLY A 116 10.22 -4.36 17.72
N SER A 117 9.39 -4.73 18.71
CA SER A 117 9.56 -5.95 19.52
C SER A 117 8.26 -6.71 19.74
N ALA A 118 7.13 -6.03 19.85
CA ALA A 118 5.83 -6.64 20.12
C ALA A 118 4.70 -5.84 19.50
N TRP A 119 3.57 -6.52 19.27
CA TRP A 119 2.31 -5.91 18.86
C TRP A 119 1.50 -5.47 20.08
N GLY A 120 0.83 -4.34 19.96
CA GLY A 120 -0.12 -3.78 20.91
C GLY A 120 -1.37 -3.24 20.24
N ALA A 121 -2.35 -2.82 21.02
CA ALA A 121 -3.54 -2.12 20.52
C ALA A 121 -3.23 -0.64 20.35
N GLY A 122 -3.69 -0.05 19.25
CA GLY A 122 -3.80 1.40 19.05
C GLY A 122 -5.21 1.90 19.31
N GLY A 123 -5.48 3.19 19.05
CA GLY A 123 -6.82 3.76 19.13
C GLY A 123 -7.70 3.31 17.95
N ASP A 124 -8.94 2.99 18.22
CA ASP A 124 -9.87 2.50 17.20
C ASP A 124 -10.27 3.56 16.18
N LEU A 125 -10.50 3.13 14.93
CA LEU A 125 -11.12 3.95 13.87
C LEU A 125 -12.49 4.48 14.31
N ASN A 126 -12.87 5.67 13.84
CA ASN A 126 -14.24 6.18 14.06
C ASN A 126 -15.27 5.47 13.15
N ASN A 127 -14.82 4.91 12.03
CA ASN A 127 -15.68 4.21 11.08
C ASN A 127 -15.12 2.83 10.76
N SER A 128 -15.97 1.80 10.87
CA SER A 128 -15.55 0.44 10.52
C SER A 128 -15.18 0.30 9.06
N ARG A 129 -14.16 -0.52 8.79
CA ARG A 129 -13.62 -0.76 7.44
C ARG A 129 -13.37 -2.25 7.24
N GLU A 130 -13.96 -2.78 6.19
CA GLU A 130 -13.73 -4.13 5.71
C GLU A 130 -13.32 -4.10 4.23
N TYR A 131 -12.62 -5.11 3.75
CA TYR A 131 -12.22 -5.26 2.34
C TYR A 131 -11.49 -4.07 1.71
N ALA A 132 -10.81 -3.26 2.52
CA ALA A 132 -10.07 -2.11 2.01
C ALA A 132 -8.59 -2.47 1.83
N TYR A 133 -8.26 -3.20 0.79
CA TYR A 133 -6.90 -3.63 0.48
C TYR A 133 -6.00 -2.43 0.16
N ASN A 134 -4.86 -2.31 0.86
CA ASN A 134 -3.86 -1.25 0.67
C ASN A 134 -4.39 0.19 0.79
N THR A 135 -5.34 0.42 1.67
CA THR A 135 -5.97 1.75 1.84
C THR A 135 -5.23 2.67 2.80
N GLY A 136 -4.06 2.26 3.28
CA GLY A 136 -3.27 3.01 4.24
C GLY A 136 -2.02 3.63 3.63
N GLY A 137 -1.67 4.82 4.13
CA GLY A 137 -0.45 5.53 3.84
C GLY A 137 0.08 6.26 5.07
N GLY A 138 1.30 6.80 5.01
CA GLY A 138 1.90 7.56 6.10
C GLY A 138 2.77 6.75 7.04
N THR A 139 2.87 7.21 8.28
CA THR A 139 3.69 6.60 9.35
C THR A 139 2.82 6.22 10.55
N GLN A 140 3.36 5.46 11.50
CA GLN A 140 2.64 5.05 12.71
C GLN A 140 2.09 6.22 13.53
N THR A 141 2.75 7.37 13.52
CA THR A 141 2.30 8.59 14.22
C THR A 141 1.64 9.63 13.29
N ALA A 142 1.50 9.32 12.01
CA ALA A 142 0.87 10.18 11.01
C ALA A 142 0.27 9.32 9.88
N GLY A 143 -0.67 8.45 10.23
CA GLY A 143 -1.28 7.48 9.33
C GLY A 143 -2.53 8.01 8.63
N ILE A 144 -2.90 7.36 7.53
CA ILE A 144 -4.04 7.72 6.68
C ILE A 144 -4.83 6.45 6.39
N ALA A 145 -6.15 6.56 6.43
CA ALA A 145 -7.09 5.53 5.99
C ALA A 145 -8.13 6.11 5.04
N ILE A 146 -8.32 5.50 3.87
CA ILE A 146 -9.32 5.94 2.88
C ILE A 146 -10.07 4.72 2.36
N GLY A 147 -11.39 4.84 2.19
CA GLY A 147 -12.20 3.78 1.59
C GLY A 147 -12.47 2.60 2.50
N GLY A 148 -12.78 1.46 1.94
CA GLY A 148 -13.20 0.25 2.62
C GLY A 148 -14.71 0.16 2.83
N GLY A 149 -15.27 -1.06 2.72
CA GLY A 149 -16.69 -1.29 3.01
C GLY A 149 -16.99 -1.13 4.51
N PRO A 150 -18.19 -0.71 4.89
CA PRO A 150 -19.24 -0.15 4.04
C PRO A 150 -19.03 1.34 3.72
N ASN A 151 -18.02 2.00 4.28
CA ASN A 151 -17.81 3.45 4.24
C ASN A 151 -16.82 3.86 3.13
N GLN A 152 -17.14 3.56 1.90
CA GLN A 152 -16.25 3.63 0.73
C GLN A 152 -15.56 4.97 0.45
N ALA A 153 -16.06 6.08 0.96
CA ALA A 153 -15.49 7.40 0.74
C ALA A 153 -14.83 8.01 2.00
N VAL A 154 -14.98 7.37 3.16
CA VAL A 154 -14.48 7.93 4.42
C VAL A 154 -12.96 8.01 4.42
N HIS A 155 -12.46 9.16 4.87
CA HIS A 155 -11.05 9.47 5.03
C HIS A 155 -10.77 9.81 6.50
N GLU A 156 -9.80 9.17 7.10
CA GLU A 156 -9.40 9.39 8.49
C GLU A 156 -7.88 9.50 8.61
N HIS A 157 -7.44 10.33 9.54
CA HIS A 157 -6.03 10.52 9.92
C HIS A 157 -5.78 9.99 11.31
N TYR A 158 -4.67 9.29 11.49
CA TYR A 158 -4.17 8.77 12.76
C TYR A 158 -2.99 9.60 13.26
N ASP A 159 -2.99 9.96 14.54
CA ASP A 159 -1.93 10.77 15.18
C ASP A 159 -0.95 9.95 16.04
N GLY A 160 -1.08 8.63 16.04
CA GLY A 160 -0.33 7.71 16.90
C GLY A 160 -1.09 7.28 18.14
N SER A 161 -2.32 7.79 18.34
CA SER A 161 -3.18 7.43 19.48
C SER A 161 -4.66 7.42 19.13
N SER A 162 -5.10 8.25 18.21
CA SER A 162 -6.51 8.42 17.85
C SER A 162 -6.70 8.74 16.37
N TRP A 163 -7.90 8.43 15.87
CA TRP A 163 -8.31 8.74 14.50
C TRP A 163 -9.20 9.98 14.43
N THR A 164 -9.02 10.79 13.43
CA THR A 164 -9.83 11.98 13.13
C THR A 164 -10.39 11.90 11.72
N THR A 165 -11.71 11.99 11.57
CA THR A 165 -12.36 12.02 10.25
C THR A 165 -12.04 13.33 9.52
N LYS A 166 -11.71 13.22 8.24
CA LYS A 166 -11.39 14.31 7.32
C LYS A 166 -12.40 14.38 6.18
N THR A 167 -12.24 15.36 5.28
CA THR A 167 -13.05 15.47 4.05
C THR A 167 -12.98 14.17 3.25
N SER A 168 -14.12 13.61 2.89
CA SER A 168 -14.24 12.35 2.17
C SER A 168 -13.54 12.36 0.82
N PHE A 169 -13.02 11.20 0.44
CA PHE A 169 -12.42 10.99 -0.88
C PHE A 169 -13.50 11.11 -1.97
N PRO A 170 -13.27 11.84 -3.08
CA PRO A 170 -14.30 12.16 -4.05
C PRO A 170 -14.77 10.98 -4.91
N SER A 171 -14.07 9.86 -4.90
CA SER A 171 -14.40 8.69 -5.71
C SER A 171 -14.27 7.41 -4.88
N GLY A 172 -15.15 7.26 -3.89
CA GLY A 172 -15.11 6.14 -2.94
C GLY A 172 -15.26 4.77 -3.62
N ALA A 173 -14.53 3.79 -3.09
CA ALA A 173 -14.58 2.38 -3.46
C ALA A 173 -14.14 1.51 -2.28
N ASN A 174 -14.39 0.20 -2.37
CA ASN A 174 -13.87 -0.75 -1.39
C ASN A 174 -12.33 -0.73 -1.37
N SER A 175 -11.70 -0.79 -2.53
CA SER A 175 -10.25 -0.64 -2.66
C SER A 175 -9.92 0.78 -3.09
N VAL A 176 -9.44 1.62 -2.16
CA VAL A 176 -8.84 2.91 -2.46
C VAL A 176 -7.40 2.88 -1.97
N TYR A 177 -6.46 2.98 -2.87
CA TYR A 177 -5.04 3.06 -2.51
C TYR A 177 -4.73 4.44 -1.96
N ALA A 178 -4.23 4.50 -0.73
CA ALA A 178 -3.74 5.73 -0.10
C ALA A 178 -2.21 5.73 -0.12
N ILE A 179 -1.61 6.68 -0.81
CA ILE A 179 -0.17 6.73 -1.05
C ILE A 179 0.38 8.08 -0.63
N GLY A 180 1.43 8.10 0.17
CA GLY A 180 2.08 9.33 0.63
C GLY A 180 1.80 9.66 2.10
N SER A 181 1.73 10.95 2.43
CA SER A 181 1.63 11.47 3.80
C SER A 181 0.32 12.21 4.06
N GLN A 182 0.01 12.52 5.33
CA GLN A 182 -1.20 13.26 5.73
C GLN A 182 -1.34 14.64 5.06
N THR A 183 -0.26 15.22 4.58
CA THR A 183 -0.25 16.52 3.90
C THR A 183 -0.13 16.42 2.38
N ALA A 184 0.20 15.23 1.86
CA ALA A 184 0.43 15.00 0.42
C ALA A 184 0.08 13.55 0.07
N THR A 185 -1.22 13.21 0.06
CA THR A 185 -1.72 11.87 -0.26
C THR A 185 -2.23 11.81 -1.69
N LEU A 186 -1.92 10.73 -2.39
CA LEU A 186 -2.64 10.31 -3.59
C LEU A 186 -3.66 9.24 -3.20
N GLY A 187 -4.93 9.51 -3.48
CA GLY A 187 -5.99 8.51 -3.44
C GLY A 187 -6.26 7.97 -4.84
N VAL A 188 -6.30 6.66 -4.99
CA VAL A 188 -6.58 6.00 -6.28
C VAL A 188 -7.66 4.95 -6.08
N SER A 189 -8.80 5.12 -6.75
CA SER A 189 -9.89 4.14 -6.70
C SER A 189 -9.57 2.91 -7.54
N GLY A 190 -9.49 1.75 -6.90
CA GLY A 190 -9.31 0.48 -7.62
C GLY A 190 -10.49 0.10 -8.50
N ALA A 191 -11.71 0.49 -8.14
CA ALA A 191 -12.93 0.15 -8.86
C ALA A 191 -13.08 0.86 -10.20
N ASN A 192 -12.57 2.09 -10.34
CA ASN A 192 -12.75 2.91 -11.55
C ASN A 192 -11.49 3.66 -12.00
N GLY A 193 -10.36 3.42 -11.36
CA GLY A 193 -9.08 4.03 -11.70
C GLY A 193 -8.94 5.52 -11.38
N LYS A 194 -9.99 6.18 -10.88
CA LYS A 194 -9.96 7.62 -10.63
C LYS A 194 -8.96 8.00 -9.56
N THR A 195 -8.29 9.11 -9.80
CA THR A 195 -7.19 9.63 -8.97
C THR A 195 -7.57 10.99 -8.39
N ALA A 196 -7.23 11.22 -7.13
CA ALA A 196 -7.30 12.55 -6.52
C ALA A 196 -6.12 12.78 -5.58
N ALA A 197 -5.64 14.02 -5.53
CA ALA A 197 -4.54 14.45 -4.67
C ALA A 197 -5.08 15.23 -3.47
N TRP A 198 -4.61 14.88 -2.28
CA TRP A 198 -4.86 15.58 -1.02
C TRP A 198 -3.70 16.53 -0.71
N ASN A 199 -4.00 17.76 -0.33
CA ASN A 199 -3.01 18.79 -0.03
C ASN A 199 -2.90 19.14 1.47
N GLY A 200 -3.44 18.28 2.35
CA GLY A 200 -3.53 18.53 3.79
C GLY A 200 -4.88 19.10 4.24
N SER A 201 -5.70 19.63 3.33
CA SER A 201 -6.99 20.26 3.66
C SER A 201 -8.15 19.87 2.73
N SER A 202 -7.88 19.60 1.46
CA SER A 202 -8.90 19.30 0.45
C SER A 202 -8.38 18.33 -0.62
N TRP A 203 -9.31 17.66 -1.30
CA TRP A 203 -9.04 16.81 -2.44
C TRP A 203 -9.13 17.59 -3.76
N ALA A 204 -8.16 17.42 -4.62
CA ALA A 204 -8.19 17.86 -6.01
C ALA A 204 -8.28 16.62 -6.92
N VAL A 205 -9.37 16.50 -7.67
CA VAL A 205 -9.56 15.39 -8.63
C VAL A 205 -8.61 15.57 -9.80
N SER A 206 -7.83 14.52 -10.10
CA SER A 206 -6.95 14.49 -11.27
C SER A 206 -7.75 14.05 -12.51
N PRO A 207 -7.47 14.59 -13.69
CA PRO A 207 -7.98 14.05 -14.96
C PRO A 207 -7.34 12.69 -15.32
N ALA A 208 -6.17 12.37 -14.75
CA ALA A 208 -5.48 11.12 -14.97
C ALA A 208 -6.16 9.98 -14.20
N SER A 209 -6.30 8.84 -14.85
CA SER A 209 -6.83 7.61 -14.26
C SER A 209 -5.95 6.44 -14.64
N LEU A 210 -5.99 5.36 -13.84
CA LEU A 210 -5.37 4.08 -14.23
C LEU A 210 -5.92 3.63 -15.61
N THR A 211 -5.12 2.94 -16.37
CA THR A 211 -5.49 2.40 -17.68
C THR A 211 -6.52 1.26 -17.58
N SER A 212 -6.58 0.62 -16.41
CA SER A 212 -7.56 -0.44 -16.10
C SER A 212 -7.94 -0.43 -14.62
N ASN A 213 -9.16 -0.89 -14.32
CA ASN A 213 -9.60 -1.07 -12.95
C ASN A 213 -8.79 -2.16 -12.25
N ARG A 214 -8.42 -1.94 -11.01
CA ARG A 214 -7.52 -2.80 -10.23
C ARG A 214 -7.99 -2.98 -8.80
N GLU A 215 -9.21 -3.46 -8.60
CA GLU A 215 -9.62 -3.87 -7.25
C GLU A 215 -8.67 -4.97 -6.73
N TYR A 216 -8.45 -4.98 -5.42
CA TYR A 216 -7.59 -5.98 -4.75
C TYR A 216 -6.11 -5.96 -5.21
N GLY A 217 -5.65 -4.89 -5.85
CA GLY A 217 -4.25 -4.70 -6.20
C GLY A 217 -3.42 -4.25 -5.01
N ALA A 218 -2.16 -3.95 -5.29
CA ALA A 218 -1.23 -3.40 -4.33
C ALA A 218 -0.67 -2.06 -4.81
N ALA A 219 -0.26 -1.22 -3.89
CA ALA A 219 0.23 0.11 -4.19
C ALA A 219 1.35 0.53 -3.24
N GLY A 220 2.07 1.56 -3.62
CA GLY A 220 3.06 2.24 -2.81
C GLY A 220 3.53 3.53 -3.48
N GLY A 221 4.48 4.21 -2.85
CA GLY A 221 5.01 5.47 -3.35
C GLY A 221 5.39 6.41 -2.22
N ALA A 222 6.21 7.42 -2.55
CA ALA A 222 6.72 8.37 -1.57
C ALA A 222 5.75 9.54 -1.34
N SER A 223 4.89 9.87 -2.31
CA SER A 223 4.05 11.06 -2.27
C SER A 223 2.89 11.00 -3.28
N ASN A 224 2.09 12.06 -3.30
CA ASN A 224 1.05 12.26 -4.32
C ASN A 224 1.58 12.58 -5.73
N THR A 225 2.89 12.63 -5.92
CA THR A 225 3.56 12.79 -7.24
C THR A 225 4.51 11.65 -7.57
N ASP A 226 4.63 10.68 -6.68
CA ASP A 226 5.48 9.49 -6.84
C ASP A 226 4.74 8.27 -6.28
N ALA A 227 3.94 7.63 -7.13
CA ALA A 227 3.10 6.51 -6.76
C ALA A 227 3.16 5.40 -7.82
N TYR A 228 2.84 4.18 -7.41
CA TYR A 228 2.66 3.05 -8.31
C TYR A 228 1.53 2.14 -7.82
N VAL A 229 0.90 1.46 -8.76
CA VAL A 229 -0.12 0.43 -8.51
C VAL A 229 0.21 -0.79 -9.37
N PHE A 230 0.08 -1.99 -8.79
CA PHE A 230 0.41 -3.22 -9.49
C PHE A 230 -0.52 -4.37 -9.11
N GLY A 231 -0.69 -5.30 -10.04
CA GLY A 231 -1.60 -6.45 -9.87
C GLY A 231 -3.07 -6.04 -9.78
N GLY A 232 -3.83 -6.82 -9.06
CA GLY A 232 -5.26 -6.61 -8.83
C GLY A 232 -6.15 -7.21 -9.90
N GLY A 233 -7.43 -6.86 -9.84
CA GLY A 233 -8.49 -7.42 -10.68
C GLY A 233 -9.16 -8.65 -10.05
N ALA A 234 -10.50 -8.67 -10.11
CA ALA A 234 -11.27 -9.80 -9.60
C ALA A 234 -11.21 -11.00 -10.57
N ALA A 235 -11.25 -10.75 -11.85
CA ALA A 235 -11.03 -11.70 -12.95
C ALA A 235 -11.03 -10.94 -14.30
N PRO A 236 -10.00 -10.99 -15.13
CA PRO A 236 -8.72 -11.69 -14.87
C PRO A 236 -7.82 -10.96 -13.90
N VAL A 237 -7.10 -11.70 -13.07
CA VAL A 237 -6.06 -11.14 -12.20
C VAL A 237 -4.88 -10.66 -13.07
N GLN A 238 -4.35 -9.48 -12.76
CA GLN A 238 -3.42 -8.77 -13.63
C GLN A 238 -1.96 -8.89 -13.18
N THR A 239 -1.05 -8.81 -14.14
CA THR A 239 0.39 -8.65 -13.92
C THR A 239 0.85 -7.20 -14.05
N ALA A 240 -0.01 -6.33 -14.57
CA ALA A 240 0.34 -4.99 -14.98
C ALA A 240 0.79 -4.12 -13.80
N THR A 241 1.72 -3.22 -14.06
CA THR A 241 2.22 -2.19 -13.14
C THR A 241 2.07 -0.83 -13.81
N GLU A 242 1.62 0.15 -13.07
CA GLU A 242 1.55 1.54 -13.51
C GLU A 242 2.19 2.46 -12.46
N SER A 243 2.89 3.49 -12.91
CA SER A 243 3.46 4.54 -12.06
C SER A 243 2.83 5.90 -12.35
N TYR A 244 2.74 6.74 -11.33
CA TYR A 244 2.22 8.10 -11.39
C TYR A 244 3.32 9.12 -11.09
N ASN A 245 3.43 10.16 -11.94
CA ASN A 245 4.45 11.20 -11.82
C ASN A 245 3.90 12.56 -11.34
N GLY A 246 2.69 12.58 -10.78
CA GLY A 246 2.00 13.81 -10.38
C GLY A 246 1.04 14.35 -11.46
N THR A 247 1.14 13.86 -12.70
CA THR A 247 0.34 14.37 -13.83
C THR A 247 -0.33 13.24 -14.60
N ALA A 248 0.36 12.13 -14.82
CA ALA A 248 -0.11 11.03 -15.65
C ALA A 248 0.30 9.67 -15.08
N TRP A 249 -0.52 8.65 -15.37
CA TRP A 249 -0.18 7.25 -15.18
C TRP A 249 0.57 6.73 -16.41
N THR A 250 1.60 5.93 -16.17
CA THR A 250 2.45 5.33 -17.23
C THR A 250 2.62 3.84 -16.93
N THR A 251 2.40 3.01 -17.95
CA THR A 251 2.63 1.57 -17.86
C THR A 251 4.11 1.27 -17.61
N GLN A 252 4.38 0.38 -16.67
CA GLN A 252 5.70 -0.09 -16.28
C GLN A 252 5.83 -1.60 -16.59
N PRO A 253 7.03 -2.18 -16.53
CA PRO A 253 7.23 -3.62 -16.70
C PRO A 253 6.32 -4.44 -15.78
N SER A 254 5.65 -5.41 -16.35
CA SER A 254 4.71 -6.29 -15.64
C SER A 254 5.42 -7.25 -14.69
N MET A 255 4.73 -7.65 -13.63
CA MET A 255 5.15 -8.76 -12.77
C MET A 255 5.20 -10.07 -13.57
N ALA A 256 6.05 -11.01 -13.14
CA ALA A 256 6.14 -12.34 -13.77
C ALA A 256 4.84 -13.15 -13.59
N ASN A 257 4.16 -13.01 -12.45
CA ASN A 257 2.92 -13.70 -12.14
C ASN A 257 1.83 -12.69 -11.75
N SER A 258 0.59 -12.99 -12.12
CA SER A 258 -0.57 -12.22 -11.69
C SER A 258 -0.77 -12.35 -10.17
N ARG A 259 -1.14 -11.25 -9.51
CA ARG A 259 -1.36 -11.20 -8.06
C ARG A 259 -2.61 -10.41 -7.73
N SER A 260 -3.39 -10.91 -6.77
CA SER A 260 -4.57 -10.24 -6.22
C SER A 260 -4.60 -10.44 -4.71
N SER A 261 -5.17 -9.50 -3.99
CA SER A 261 -5.25 -9.51 -2.52
C SER A 261 -3.87 -9.72 -1.85
N ALA A 262 -2.85 -9.13 -2.44
CA ALA A 262 -1.49 -9.12 -1.91
C ALA A 262 -1.20 -7.82 -1.17
N GLY A 263 -0.31 -7.87 -0.18
CA GLY A 263 0.25 -6.67 0.42
C GLY A 263 1.32 -6.05 -0.47
N GLY A 264 1.30 -4.72 -0.63
CA GLY A 264 2.32 -3.98 -1.36
C GLY A 264 2.85 -2.80 -0.57
N THR A 265 4.13 -2.49 -0.74
CA THR A 265 4.79 -1.39 -0.05
C THR A 265 6.06 -0.93 -0.78
N GLY A 266 6.65 0.17 -0.35
CA GLY A 266 7.90 0.73 -0.89
C GLY A 266 7.68 1.98 -1.74
N ILE A 267 8.66 2.29 -2.58
CA ILE A 267 8.66 3.41 -3.54
C ILE A 267 8.86 2.90 -4.96
N GLN A 268 8.71 3.74 -5.99
CA GLN A 268 8.79 3.32 -7.41
C GLN A 268 10.07 2.55 -7.76
N SER A 269 11.20 2.95 -7.21
CA SER A 269 12.48 2.28 -7.45
C SER A 269 12.71 1.05 -6.56
N ASN A 270 11.85 0.78 -5.58
CA ASN A 270 12.10 -0.18 -4.51
C ASN A 270 10.80 -0.73 -3.93
N ALA A 271 10.00 -1.37 -4.78
CA ALA A 271 8.72 -1.96 -4.41
C ALA A 271 8.88 -3.38 -3.88
N LEU A 272 8.02 -3.75 -2.95
CA LEU A 272 7.88 -5.12 -2.45
C LEU A 272 6.41 -5.54 -2.50
N LEU A 273 6.18 -6.77 -2.93
CA LEU A 273 4.87 -7.43 -2.87
C LEU A 273 5.02 -8.78 -2.18
N ALA A 274 4.14 -9.07 -1.24
CA ALA A 274 4.08 -10.37 -0.57
C ALA A 274 2.63 -10.83 -0.37
N GLY A 275 2.45 -12.15 -0.31
CA GLY A 275 1.14 -12.78 -0.25
C GLY A 275 0.40 -12.75 -1.60
N SER A 276 -0.65 -13.53 -1.73
CA SER A 276 -1.61 -13.47 -2.85
C SER A 276 -2.70 -14.50 -2.63
N PHE A 277 -3.91 -14.22 -3.09
CA PHE A 277 -5.00 -15.19 -3.10
C PHE A 277 -4.87 -16.19 -4.24
N TYR A 278 -4.23 -15.81 -5.34
CA TYR A 278 -3.96 -16.67 -6.50
C TYR A 278 -2.46 -16.91 -6.62
N PRO A 279 -2.03 -18.16 -6.92
CA PRO A 279 -0.62 -18.53 -7.07
C PRO A 279 0.06 -17.84 -8.25
#